data_e6ef77637afb67cb2969c4beb9873137
#
_entry.id   e6ef77637afb67cb2969c4beb9873137
#
_cell.length_a   1.000
_cell.length_b   1.000
_cell.length_c   1.000
_cell.angle_alpha   90.00
_cell.angle_beta   90.00
_cell.angle_gamma   90.00
#
_symmetry.space_group_name_H-M   'P 1'
#
loop_
_entity.id
_entity.type
_entity.pdbx_description
1 polymer ?
#
loop_
_entity_poly.entity_id
_entity_poly.type
_entity_poly.pdbx_seq_one_letter_code
_entity_poly.pdbx_strand_id
1 'polypeptide(L)'
;ACRKPVVVCFLGRNVPPADEDGLQFARATKEAALKAVLLTGIDKASLDLHPLNWPLIEEVRARLTPQQKYIRGLFCGGTLCDEAMFAAMEKHAEVYSNIHPDPAFRLKDLNRSVAHTFLDFGDDDFTNGKPHPMIDHTNRISRLLQEARDPEVGVIVMDFVLGFGSHEDPVGVMLDAIVEAKAIAAADG
;
A
#
# COMPACT_ATOMS: atom_id res chain seq x y z
N ALA A 1 33.16 8.53 -11.95
CA ALA A 1 31.83 8.80 -12.50
C ALA A 1 31.22 7.49 -13.00
N CYS A 2 29.97 7.22 -12.71
CA CYS A 2 29.25 6.06 -13.23
C CYS A 2 29.03 6.27 -14.73
N ARG A 3 29.42 5.28 -15.55
CA ARG A 3 29.22 5.34 -17.02
C ARG A 3 27.88 4.71 -17.46
N LYS A 4 27.15 4.11 -16.52
CA LYS A 4 25.84 3.51 -16.78
C LYS A 4 24.73 4.49 -16.43
N PRO A 5 23.61 4.48 -17.15
CA PRO A 5 22.45 5.27 -16.74
C PRO A 5 21.96 4.80 -15.37
N VAL A 6 21.44 5.73 -14.59
CA VAL A 6 20.95 5.49 -13.22
C VAL A 6 19.53 6.00 -13.12
N VAL A 7 18.65 5.19 -12.53
CA VAL A 7 17.30 5.61 -12.14
C VAL A 7 17.22 5.68 -10.63
N VAL A 8 16.78 6.82 -10.11
CA VAL A 8 16.63 7.07 -8.67
C VAL A 8 15.15 7.22 -8.35
N CYS A 9 14.67 6.47 -7.36
CA CYS A 9 13.33 6.61 -6.83
C CYS A 9 13.41 6.98 -5.35
N PHE A 10 13.02 8.22 -5.02
CA PHE A 10 12.85 8.66 -3.65
C PHE A 10 11.36 8.77 -3.35
N LEU A 11 10.79 7.77 -2.69
CA LEU A 11 9.42 7.84 -2.19
C LEU A 11 9.27 9.01 -1.21
N GLY A 12 8.13 9.68 -1.26
CA GLY A 12 7.83 10.81 -0.36
C GLY A 12 8.30 12.18 -0.83
N ARG A 13 9.00 12.28 -1.95
CA ARG A 13 9.27 13.58 -2.56
C ARG A 13 8.11 14.01 -3.46
N ASN A 14 7.49 15.13 -3.12
CA ASN A 14 6.38 15.70 -3.90
C ASN A 14 6.80 16.10 -5.33
N VAL A 15 8.03 16.54 -5.51
CA VAL A 15 8.59 16.89 -6.82
C VAL A 15 9.98 16.26 -6.92
N PRO A 16 10.18 15.28 -7.80
CA PRO A 16 11.52 14.77 -8.07
C PRO A 16 12.37 15.86 -8.74
N PRO A 17 13.71 15.82 -8.58
CA PRO A 17 14.59 16.63 -9.40
C PRO A 17 14.34 16.40 -10.89
N ALA A 18 14.72 17.39 -11.74
CA ALA A 18 14.69 17.20 -13.19
C ALA A 18 15.69 16.09 -13.60
N ASP A 19 15.31 15.34 -14.64
CA ASP A 19 16.22 14.34 -15.23
C ASP A 19 17.46 15.06 -15.77
N GLU A 20 18.64 14.50 -15.54
CA GLU A 20 19.92 14.96 -16.03
C GLU A 20 20.53 13.90 -16.95
N ASP A 21 21.62 14.25 -17.67
CA ASP A 21 22.31 13.30 -18.56
C ASP A 21 22.81 12.07 -17.77
N GLY A 22 22.25 10.91 -18.10
CA GLY A 22 22.55 9.64 -17.45
C GLY A 22 21.92 9.44 -16.07
N LEU A 23 21.12 10.40 -15.57
CA LEU A 23 20.42 10.31 -14.28
C LEU A 23 18.95 10.63 -14.44
N GLN A 24 18.07 9.69 -14.15
CA GLN A 24 16.62 9.85 -14.20
C GLN A 24 16.00 9.68 -12.83
N PHE A 25 14.92 10.41 -12.56
CA PHE A 25 14.20 10.35 -11.30
C PHE A 25 12.78 9.79 -11.49
N ALA A 26 12.31 9.01 -10.52
CA ALA A 26 10.97 8.44 -10.50
C ALA A 26 10.28 8.75 -9.17
N ARG A 27 8.95 8.82 -9.20
CA ARG A 27 8.08 9.07 -8.02
C ARG A 27 7.58 7.80 -7.37
N ALA A 28 7.50 6.72 -8.15
CA ALA A 28 6.95 5.44 -7.74
C ALA A 28 7.83 4.31 -8.24
N THR A 29 7.80 3.16 -7.56
CA THR A 29 8.60 1.99 -7.91
C THR A 29 8.30 1.47 -9.30
N LYS A 30 7.03 1.46 -9.71
CA LYS A 30 6.62 1.08 -11.09
C LYS A 30 7.23 2.01 -12.14
N GLU A 31 7.24 3.32 -11.89
CA GLU A 31 7.87 4.28 -12.80
C GLU A 31 9.37 4.06 -12.89
N ALA A 32 10.04 3.82 -11.76
CA ALA A 32 11.47 3.53 -11.71
C ALA A 32 11.82 2.27 -12.50
N ALA A 33 11.08 1.20 -12.28
CA ALA A 33 11.26 -0.05 -13.01
C ALA A 33 11.08 0.14 -14.53
N LEU A 34 10.03 0.87 -14.93
CA LEU A 34 9.76 1.15 -16.34
C LEU A 34 10.89 1.98 -16.96
N LYS A 35 11.34 3.06 -16.32
CA LYS A 35 12.48 3.86 -16.78
C LYS A 35 13.74 3.01 -16.92
N ALA A 36 14.05 2.17 -15.94
CA ALA A 36 15.21 1.28 -15.98
C ALA A 36 15.14 0.29 -17.17
N VAL A 37 13.99 -0.31 -17.43
CA VAL A 37 13.80 -1.22 -18.57
C VAL A 37 13.96 -0.48 -19.90
N LEU A 38 13.37 0.70 -20.05
CA LEU A 38 13.48 1.49 -21.28
C LEU A 38 14.92 1.91 -21.58
N LEU A 39 15.75 2.16 -20.54
CA LEU A 39 17.17 2.45 -20.70
C LEU A 39 17.99 1.26 -21.24
N THR A 40 17.46 0.04 -21.22
CA THR A 40 18.09 -1.12 -21.88
C THR A 40 17.81 -1.19 -23.38
N GLY A 41 17.03 -0.25 -23.94
CA GLY A 41 16.65 -0.23 -25.34
C GLY A 41 15.40 -1.05 -25.69
N ILE A 42 14.70 -1.57 -24.68
CA ILE A 42 13.43 -2.27 -24.90
C ILE A 42 12.35 -1.24 -25.24
N ASP A 43 11.57 -1.49 -26.29
CA ASP A 43 10.46 -0.64 -26.67
C ASP A 43 9.29 -0.77 -25.66
N LYS A 44 8.77 0.38 -25.22
CA LYS A 44 7.63 0.45 -24.32
C LYS A 44 6.40 -0.32 -24.85
N ALA A 45 6.18 -0.32 -26.15
CA ALA A 45 5.07 -1.05 -26.78
C ALA A 45 5.18 -2.57 -26.64
N SER A 46 6.39 -3.10 -26.39
CA SER A 46 6.61 -4.54 -26.17
C SER A 46 6.38 -4.97 -24.72
N LEU A 47 6.14 -4.03 -23.80
CA LEU A 47 5.95 -4.33 -22.39
C LEU A 47 4.49 -4.67 -22.10
N ASP A 48 4.26 -5.84 -21.54
CA ASP A 48 2.96 -6.17 -20.94
C ASP A 48 2.85 -5.43 -19.58
N LEU A 49 2.13 -4.31 -19.57
CA LEU A 49 1.96 -3.47 -18.39
C LEU A 49 0.78 -3.91 -17.51
N HIS A 50 0.19 -5.09 -17.77
CA HIS A 50 -0.99 -5.62 -17.08
C HIS A 50 -2.08 -4.55 -16.91
N PRO A 51 -2.96 -4.37 -17.88
CA PRO A 51 -4.00 -3.35 -17.83
C PRO A 51 -4.90 -3.58 -16.62
N LEU A 52 -5.37 -2.50 -16.03
CA LEU A 52 -6.35 -2.57 -14.94
C LEU A 52 -7.61 -3.27 -15.43
N ASN A 53 -8.17 -4.15 -14.61
CA ASN A 53 -9.46 -4.78 -14.88
C ASN A 53 -10.60 -3.78 -14.58
N TRP A 54 -10.81 -2.85 -15.51
CA TRP A 54 -11.84 -1.82 -15.37
C TRP A 54 -13.25 -2.38 -15.15
N PRO A 55 -13.70 -3.43 -15.84
CA PRO A 55 -15.02 -4.02 -15.57
C PRO A 55 -15.20 -4.45 -14.12
N LEU A 56 -14.20 -5.12 -13.54
CA LEU A 56 -14.25 -5.52 -12.12
C LEU A 56 -14.24 -4.32 -11.18
N ILE A 57 -13.44 -3.30 -11.49
CA ILE A 57 -13.37 -2.08 -10.67
C ILE A 57 -14.73 -1.39 -10.64
N GLU A 58 -15.38 -1.22 -11.79
CA GLU A 58 -16.71 -0.60 -11.87
C GLU A 58 -17.81 -1.47 -11.22
N GLU A 59 -17.74 -2.78 -11.35
CA GLU A 59 -18.65 -3.69 -10.65
C GLU A 59 -18.55 -3.55 -9.14
N VAL A 60 -17.34 -3.58 -8.58
CA VAL A 60 -17.11 -3.43 -7.14
C VAL A 60 -17.54 -2.04 -6.68
N ARG A 61 -17.16 -1.00 -7.42
CA ARG A 61 -17.52 0.39 -7.11
C ARG A 61 -19.03 0.61 -7.06
N ALA A 62 -19.78 -0.03 -7.95
CA ALA A 62 -21.24 0.08 -7.99
C ALA A 62 -21.93 -0.55 -6.76
N ARG A 63 -21.24 -1.40 -6.00
CA ARG A 63 -21.76 -2.02 -4.77
C ARG A 63 -21.49 -1.18 -3.52
N LEU A 64 -20.57 -0.22 -3.60
CA LEU A 64 -20.26 0.63 -2.44
C LEU A 64 -21.42 1.58 -2.14
N THR A 65 -21.75 1.69 -0.87
CA THR A 65 -22.72 2.69 -0.39
C THR A 65 -22.04 4.06 -0.26
N PRO A 66 -22.79 5.18 -0.23
CA PRO A 66 -22.21 6.51 -0.02
C PRO A 66 -21.46 6.66 1.31
N GLN A 67 -21.73 5.82 2.30
CA GLN A 67 -21.05 5.80 3.58
C GLN A 67 -19.65 5.17 3.47
N GLN A 68 -19.47 4.19 2.60
CA GLN A 68 -18.22 3.46 2.37
C GLN A 68 -17.25 4.30 1.51
N LYS A 69 -16.51 5.20 2.13
CA LYS A 69 -15.69 6.21 1.45
C LYS A 69 -14.20 6.13 1.78
N TYR A 70 -13.81 5.40 2.84
CA TYR A 70 -12.43 5.40 3.28
C TYR A 70 -11.64 4.17 2.80
N ILE A 71 -10.35 4.39 2.59
CA ILE A 71 -9.36 3.35 2.28
C ILE A 71 -8.61 3.01 3.56
N ARG A 72 -8.39 1.72 3.80
CA ARG A 72 -7.53 1.19 4.85
C ARG A 72 -6.38 0.43 4.23
N GLY A 73 -5.15 0.85 4.51
CA GLY A 73 -3.93 0.16 4.11
C GLY A 73 -3.33 -0.59 5.30
N LEU A 74 -3.12 -1.91 5.18
CA LEU A 74 -2.56 -2.76 6.23
C LEU A 74 -1.32 -3.47 5.70
N PHE A 75 -0.15 -2.85 5.81
CA PHE A 75 1.08 -3.28 5.15
C PHE A 75 2.06 -3.95 6.09
N CYS A 76 2.83 -4.91 5.55
CA CYS A 76 3.95 -5.54 6.25
C CYS A 76 5.20 -4.68 6.29
N GLY A 77 5.29 -3.65 5.44
CA GLY A 77 6.50 -2.84 5.32
C GLY A 77 6.28 -1.47 4.72
N GLY A 78 7.15 -0.54 5.09
CA GLY A 78 7.05 0.88 4.80
C GLY A 78 7.03 1.23 3.31
N THR A 79 7.79 0.54 2.47
CA THR A 79 7.90 0.89 1.05
C THR A 79 6.56 0.85 0.31
N LEU A 80 5.78 -0.24 0.46
CA LEU A 80 4.47 -0.35 -0.19
C LEU A 80 3.42 0.49 0.56
N CYS A 81 3.55 0.64 1.88
CA CYS A 81 2.71 1.53 2.67
C CYS A 81 2.86 2.98 2.21
N ASP A 82 4.10 3.47 2.07
CA ASP A 82 4.40 4.81 1.56
C ASP A 82 3.86 5.00 0.14
N GLU A 83 4.10 4.06 -0.76
CA GLU A 83 3.66 4.17 -2.15
C GLU A 83 2.13 4.26 -2.25
N ALA A 84 1.41 3.41 -1.49
CA ALA A 84 -0.06 3.43 -1.44
C ALA A 84 -0.59 4.72 -0.77
N MET A 85 0.05 5.16 0.32
CA MET A 85 -0.29 6.40 1.02
C MET A 85 -0.10 7.62 0.11
N PHE A 86 1.04 7.75 -0.57
CA PHE A 86 1.29 8.87 -1.48
C PHE A 86 0.34 8.87 -2.68
N ALA A 87 0.00 7.70 -3.22
CA ALA A 87 -1.01 7.60 -4.27
C ALA A 87 -2.39 8.07 -3.79
N ALA A 88 -2.77 7.76 -2.55
CA ALA A 88 -4.00 8.26 -1.95
C ALA A 88 -3.96 9.78 -1.71
N MET A 89 -2.84 10.33 -1.26
CA MET A 89 -2.64 11.77 -1.03
C MET A 89 -2.78 12.61 -2.31
N GLU A 90 -2.58 12.03 -3.50
CA GLU A 90 -2.84 12.72 -4.76
C GLU A 90 -4.31 13.07 -4.98
N LYS A 91 -5.23 12.38 -4.31
CA LYS A 91 -6.68 12.47 -4.50
C LYS A 91 -7.44 12.90 -3.24
N HIS A 92 -6.85 12.71 -2.07
CA HIS A 92 -7.49 12.90 -0.78
C HIS A 92 -6.63 13.77 0.13
N ALA A 93 -7.25 14.72 0.83
CA ALA A 93 -6.56 15.62 1.75
C ALA A 93 -6.36 15.00 3.15
N GLU A 94 -7.24 14.07 3.56
CA GLU A 94 -7.25 13.48 4.89
C GLU A 94 -6.71 12.05 4.83
N VAL A 95 -5.39 11.94 4.68
CA VAL A 95 -4.66 10.66 4.68
C VAL A 95 -3.77 10.60 5.90
N TYR A 96 -3.95 9.58 6.73
CA TYR A 96 -3.24 9.38 7.99
C TYR A 96 -2.41 8.10 7.98
N SER A 97 -1.30 8.10 8.72
CA SER A 97 -0.43 6.93 8.86
C SER A 97 0.40 7.03 10.15
N ASN A 98 0.91 5.89 10.65
CA ASN A 98 1.96 5.88 11.65
C ASN A 98 3.29 6.40 11.11
N ILE A 99 3.54 6.25 9.81
CA ILE A 99 4.78 6.68 9.15
C ILE A 99 4.62 7.97 8.31
N HIS A 100 3.51 8.70 8.44
CA HIS A 100 3.26 9.90 7.64
C HIS A 100 4.41 10.91 7.78
N PRO A 101 4.95 11.48 6.66
CA PRO A 101 6.07 12.43 6.70
C PRO A 101 5.71 13.74 7.42
N ASP A 102 4.45 14.20 7.31
CA ASP A 102 3.96 15.36 8.06
C ASP A 102 3.39 14.89 9.41
N PRO A 103 3.95 15.38 10.55
CA PRO A 103 3.46 15.04 11.88
C PRO A 103 1.99 15.37 12.14
N ALA A 104 1.40 16.32 11.42
CA ALA A 104 -0.01 16.70 11.55
C ALA A 104 -0.96 15.54 11.14
N PHE A 105 -0.51 14.67 10.23
CA PHE A 105 -1.24 13.51 9.74
C PHE A 105 -0.74 12.19 10.30
N ARG A 106 0.17 12.22 11.29
CA ARG A 106 0.50 11.00 12.05
C ARG A 106 -0.63 10.63 12.98
N LEU A 107 -0.96 9.34 13.01
CA LEU A 107 -1.95 8.81 13.94
C LEU A 107 -1.49 9.02 15.39
N LYS A 108 -2.38 9.58 16.21
CA LYS A 108 -2.14 9.77 17.66
C LYS A 108 -2.44 8.49 18.45
N ASP A 109 -3.36 7.69 17.94
CA ASP A 109 -3.74 6.38 18.47
C ASP A 109 -3.65 5.37 17.34
N LEU A 110 -2.70 4.45 17.43
CA LEU A 110 -2.47 3.44 16.41
C LEU A 110 -3.57 2.37 16.35
N ASN A 111 -4.39 2.25 17.38
CA ASN A 111 -5.50 1.32 17.42
C ASN A 111 -6.75 1.86 16.74
N ARG A 112 -6.76 3.13 16.33
CA ARG A 112 -7.91 3.80 15.74
C ARG A 112 -7.57 4.44 14.40
N SER A 113 -8.32 4.05 13.37
CA SER A 113 -8.25 4.68 12.06
C SER A 113 -8.98 6.01 12.02
N VAL A 114 -8.50 6.92 11.19
CA VAL A 114 -9.08 8.24 10.92
C VAL A 114 -9.09 8.46 9.41
N ALA A 115 -10.23 8.77 8.82
CA ALA A 115 -10.39 9.00 7.39
C ALA A 115 -9.66 7.93 6.54
N HIS A 116 -8.86 8.29 5.53
CA HIS A 116 -8.01 7.33 4.83
C HIS A 116 -6.79 7.00 5.71
N THR A 117 -6.60 5.74 6.07
CA THR A 117 -5.53 5.33 7.00
C THR A 117 -4.67 4.24 6.39
N PHE A 118 -3.35 4.44 6.43
CA PHE A 118 -2.34 3.49 5.96
C PHE A 118 -1.39 3.14 7.09
N LEU A 119 -1.26 1.85 7.41
CA LEU A 119 -0.45 1.36 8.52
C LEU A 119 0.70 0.52 8.00
N ASP A 120 1.91 0.89 8.37
CA ASP A 120 3.09 0.04 8.31
C ASP A 120 3.22 -0.72 9.63
N PHE A 121 2.85 -2.00 9.62
CA PHE A 121 3.00 -2.88 10.77
C PHE A 121 4.44 -3.35 10.99
N GLY A 122 5.34 -3.06 10.04
CA GLY A 122 6.77 -3.32 10.17
C GLY A 122 7.53 -2.24 10.93
N ASP A 123 6.90 -1.10 11.21
CA ASP A 123 7.48 -0.01 11.98
C ASP A 123 7.67 -0.40 13.46
N ASP A 124 8.62 0.26 14.13
CA ASP A 124 8.96 0.04 15.55
C ASP A 124 7.74 0.18 16.47
N ASP A 125 6.77 1.01 16.10
CA ASP A 125 5.52 1.19 16.83
C ASP A 125 4.73 -0.13 17.03
N PHE A 126 4.86 -1.08 16.10
CA PHE A 126 4.18 -2.37 16.14
C PHE A 126 5.09 -3.55 16.42
N THR A 127 6.39 -3.44 16.14
CA THR A 127 7.35 -4.55 16.21
C THR A 127 8.15 -4.59 17.51
N ASN A 128 8.07 -3.56 18.36
CA ASN A 128 8.80 -3.54 19.63
C ASN A 128 8.39 -4.71 20.54
N GLY A 129 9.30 -5.67 20.70
CA GLY A 129 9.07 -6.89 21.47
C GLY A 129 8.16 -7.92 20.83
N LYS A 130 7.88 -7.78 19.52
CA LYS A 130 7.04 -8.69 18.72
C LYS A 130 7.74 -9.09 17.43
N PRO A 131 7.41 -10.27 16.84
CA PRO A 131 7.88 -10.63 15.52
C PRO A 131 7.41 -9.62 14.44
N HIS A 132 8.22 -9.50 13.38
CA HIS A 132 7.86 -8.69 12.23
C HIS A 132 6.59 -9.23 11.53
N PRO A 133 5.69 -8.38 11.00
CA PRO A 133 4.42 -8.78 10.40
C PRO A 133 4.56 -9.65 9.13
N MET A 134 5.74 -9.73 8.52
CA MET A 134 6.03 -10.69 7.45
C MET A 134 6.17 -12.13 7.97
N ILE A 135 6.37 -12.33 9.29
CA ILE A 135 6.52 -13.62 9.96
C ILE A 135 5.25 -13.96 10.73
N ASP A 136 4.75 -13.00 11.54
CA ASP A 136 3.55 -13.17 12.37
C ASP A 136 2.47 -12.16 11.96
N HIS A 137 1.39 -12.67 11.40
CA HIS A 137 0.27 -11.87 10.89
C HIS A 137 -0.78 -11.52 11.95
N THR A 138 -0.62 -11.91 13.22
CA THR A 138 -1.65 -11.77 14.27
C THR A 138 -2.17 -10.34 14.41
N ASN A 139 -1.28 -9.34 14.43
CA ASN A 139 -1.68 -7.93 14.54
C ASN A 139 -2.47 -7.47 13.30
N ARG A 140 -2.07 -7.91 12.10
CA ARG A 140 -2.77 -7.56 10.85
C ARG A 140 -4.13 -8.24 10.76
N ILE A 141 -4.25 -9.50 11.20
CA ILE A 141 -5.52 -10.23 11.29
C ILE A 141 -6.49 -9.47 12.21
N SER A 142 -6.05 -9.14 13.42
CA SER A 142 -6.89 -8.42 14.38
C SER A 142 -7.35 -7.08 13.80
N ARG A 143 -6.44 -6.36 13.15
CA ARG A 143 -6.78 -5.07 12.54
C ARG A 143 -7.70 -5.21 11.33
N LEU A 144 -7.52 -6.21 10.48
CA LEU A 144 -8.40 -6.50 9.34
C LEU A 144 -9.85 -6.68 9.80
N LEU A 145 -10.06 -7.51 10.84
CA LEU A 145 -11.39 -7.74 11.39
C LEU A 145 -11.98 -6.50 12.08
N GLN A 146 -11.15 -5.66 12.67
CA GLN A 146 -11.58 -4.37 13.22
C GLN A 146 -12.06 -3.42 12.12
N GLU A 147 -11.28 -3.25 11.05
CA GLU A 147 -11.62 -2.36 9.94
C GLU A 147 -12.83 -2.86 9.13
N ALA A 148 -13.03 -4.17 9.06
CA ALA A 148 -14.20 -4.76 8.41
C ALA A 148 -15.52 -4.41 9.10
N ARG A 149 -15.51 -4.04 10.39
CA ARG A 149 -16.68 -3.60 11.17
C ARG A 149 -16.95 -2.10 11.06
N ASP A 150 -16.07 -1.34 10.45
CA ASP A 150 -16.24 0.09 10.25
C ASP A 150 -17.09 0.33 8.99
N PRO A 151 -18.33 0.84 9.12
CA PRO A 151 -19.26 1.02 7.99
C PRO A 151 -18.78 2.11 7.00
N GLU A 152 -17.80 2.92 7.36
CA GLU A 152 -17.24 3.93 6.47
C GLU A 152 -16.10 3.40 5.57
N VAL A 153 -15.66 2.15 5.79
CA VAL A 153 -14.59 1.53 5.00
C VAL A 153 -15.12 1.00 3.68
N GLY A 154 -14.62 1.55 2.58
CA GLY A 154 -14.95 1.09 1.23
C GLY A 154 -13.95 0.08 0.67
N VAL A 155 -12.66 0.21 1.05
CA VAL A 155 -11.59 -0.64 0.52
C VAL A 155 -10.54 -0.92 1.59
N ILE A 156 -10.13 -2.18 1.70
CA ILE A 156 -8.96 -2.59 2.47
C ILE A 156 -7.88 -3.07 1.51
N VAL A 157 -6.69 -2.49 1.59
CA VAL A 157 -5.51 -2.83 0.78
C VAL A 157 -4.47 -3.48 1.67
N MET A 158 -3.92 -4.60 1.21
CA MET A 158 -2.92 -5.37 1.95
C MET A 158 -1.81 -5.86 1.02
N ASP A 159 -0.61 -5.97 1.55
CA ASP A 159 0.51 -6.66 0.90
C ASP A 159 0.72 -8.05 1.48
N PHE A 160 1.34 -8.93 0.70
CA PHE A 160 1.81 -10.24 1.14
C PHE A 160 3.27 -10.39 0.70
N VAL A 161 4.16 -10.49 1.69
CA VAL A 161 5.60 -10.63 1.42
C VAL A 161 5.92 -12.11 1.21
N LEU A 162 6.45 -12.41 0.02
CA LEU A 162 6.91 -13.74 -0.37
C LEU A 162 8.44 -13.73 -0.45
N GLY A 163 9.08 -14.73 0.12
CA GLY A 163 10.51 -14.90 0.00
C GLY A 163 11.18 -15.48 1.23
N PHE A 164 12.50 -15.56 1.16
CA PHE A 164 13.30 -16.09 2.25
C PHE A 164 13.20 -15.20 3.50
N GLY A 165 12.89 -15.81 4.65
CA GLY A 165 12.72 -15.10 5.92
C GLY A 165 11.32 -14.57 6.18
N SER A 166 10.38 -14.71 5.23
CA SER A 166 8.96 -14.46 5.46
C SER A 166 8.23 -15.74 5.88
N HIS A 167 6.95 -15.61 6.26
CA HIS A 167 6.08 -16.75 6.50
C HIS A 167 6.00 -17.63 5.24
N GLU A 168 5.99 -18.95 5.40
CA GLU A 168 5.98 -19.89 4.26
C GLU A 168 4.69 -19.82 3.44
N ASP A 169 3.56 -19.52 4.08
CA ASP A 169 2.25 -19.31 3.44
C ASP A 169 1.56 -18.07 4.03
N PRO A 170 1.96 -16.86 3.63
CA PRO A 170 1.40 -15.62 4.21
C PRO A 170 -0.04 -15.35 3.77
N VAL A 171 -0.48 -15.91 2.64
CA VAL A 171 -1.87 -15.79 2.18
C VAL A 171 -2.75 -16.78 2.93
N GLY A 172 -2.33 -18.03 3.03
CA GLY A 172 -3.11 -19.07 3.71
C GLY A 172 -3.38 -18.75 5.17
N VAL A 173 -2.40 -18.25 5.91
CA VAL A 173 -2.58 -17.88 7.33
C VAL A 173 -3.60 -16.75 7.53
N MET A 174 -3.82 -15.91 6.52
CA MET A 174 -4.79 -14.80 6.59
C MET A 174 -6.14 -15.10 5.94
N LEU A 175 -6.26 -16.23 5.23
CA LEU A 175 -7.42 -16.53 4.39
C LEU A 175 -8.72 -16.55 5.20
N ASP A 176 -8.75 -17.23 6.33
CA ASP A 176 -9.94 -17.32 7.19
C ASP A 176 -10.36 -15.93 7.68
N ALA A 177 -9.43 -15.10 8.08
CA ALA A 177 -9.70 -13.73 8.50
C ALA A 177 -10.23 -12.85 7.35
N ILE A 178 -9.72 -13.05 6.13
CA ILE A 178 -10.23 -12.35 4.94
C ILE A 178 -11.68 -12.78 4.63
N VAL A 179 -11.98 -14.07 4.73
CA VAL A 179 -13.34 -14.59 4.54
C VAL A 179 -14.28 -14.04 5.61
N GLU A 180 -13.85 -14.04 6.88
CA GLU A 180 -14.62 -13.47 7.98
C GLU A 180 -14.86 -11.96 7.80
N ALA A 181 -13.82 -11.21 7.44
CA ALA A 181 -13.91 -9.76 7.16
C ALA A 181 -14.93 -9.45 6.05
N LYS A 182 -14.93 -10.25 4.97
CA LYS A 182 -15.93 -10.11 3.90
C LYS A 182 -17.35 -10.44 4.38
N ALA A 183 -17.51 -11.43 5.24
CA ALA A 183 -18.81 -11.78 5.81
C ALA A 183 -19.36 -10.67 6.74
N ILE A 184 -18.47 -10.08 7.57
CA ILE A 184 -18.80 -8.93 8.42
C ILE A 184 -19.26 -7.75 7.56
N ALA A 185 -18.46 -7.34 6.58
CA ALA A 185 -18.77 -6.22 5.71
C ALA A 185 -20.09 -6.43 4.90
N ALA A 186 -20.43 -7.67 4.56
CA ALA A 186 -21.66 -7.99 3.87
C ALA A 186 -22.90 -8.00 4.79
N ALA A 187 -22.73 -8.15 6.10
CA ALA A 187 -23.84 -8.14 7.06
C ALA A 187 -24.23 -6.72 7.49
N ASP A 188 -23.29 -5.77 7.43
CA ASP A 188 -23.48 -4.38 7.86
C ASP A 188 -23.80 -3.43 6.68
N GLY A 189 -23.74 -3.89 5.45
CA GLY A 189 -23.96 -3.14 4.19
C GLY A 189 -24.92 -3.81 3.27
#